data_cd2e7546553194a0235339b1bddc5680
#
_entry.id   cd2e7546553194a0235339b1bddc5680
#
_cell.length_a   1.000
_cell.length_b   1.000
_cell.length_c   1.000
_cell.angle_alpha   90.00
_cell.angle_beta   90.00
_cell.angle_gamma   90.00
#
_symmetry.space_group_name_H-M   'P 1'
#
loop_
_entity.id
_entity.type
_entity.pdbx_description
1 polymer ?
#
loop_
_entity_poly.entity_id
_entity_poly.type
_entity_poly.pdbx_seq_one_letter_code
_entity_poly.pdbx_strand_id
1 'polypeptide(L)'
;QPFATRTENLNPFHIALFAGSIELNPESDFWVEEVPLGNTEVFNIDGAYNSFADLLGVENAENGGMASSFWNSHEITWNGMDSATFLGQEITDTEVLASETDTVKKAQGHGTAVYEVTTQTVQNTVTQTFEQTGIEKEFGLELTPTTQTIDLGNKVIGVDILYNVRSRNIEVSGKKLKPNTRYYVFMENQDMTEYAVPKLIPVTMTKGSFSTGDLMYSVENPPGTAGKPSIHFRLCSSNHKKGPFNEPTETYTTNPYDSTSLPSTYSSTSTILNVDTGGLSHFTKADHIGYIKKGMNLVNKDGDAEATVSDLSLVSDEKGNLIFSLHIPDPTVELNPVFSTGNNTIRITTSPTNASVLDPGESSAETEYLATGYQTNTQEQTLNIKTAQIEKKQIGSDQPVTQIVEVEGVVLDPEEIETSEQIDYYDPLAQSFLVEKSKYQDGVFITGGELFFKTKDDEVPVTVQLRTMRDGSPTTTILPFGQVQIDPADVNAPETPDPTAATNFKFDTPVYLQGGYEYALVLVAPTEKYLT
;
A
#
# COMPACT_ATOMS: atom_id res chain seq x y z
N GLN A 1 -77.72 -20.54 23.63
CA GLN A 1 -78.59 -20.62 22.42
C GLN A 1 -79.05 -22.04 22.27
N PRO A 2 -80.33 -22.26 22.01
CA PRO A 2 -80.92 -23.61 21.92
C PRO A 2 -80.53 -24.37 20.64
N PHE A 3 -79.91 -23.68 19.64
CA PHE A 3 -79.47 -24.29 18.38
C PHE A 3 -78.17 -23.73 17.91
N ALA A 4 -77.25 -24.59 17.43
CA ALA A 4 -76.07 -24.19 16.78
C ALA A 4 -76.41 -23.56 15.42
N THR A 5 -75.97 -22.32 15.21
CA THR A 5 -76.17 -21.57 13.95
C THR A 5 -75.02 -21.70 12.98
N ARG A 6 -73.87 -22.29 13.42
CA ARG A 6 -72.66 -22.51 12.62
C ARG A 6 -72.03 -23.81 13.05
N THR A 7 -71.63 -24.62 12.09
CA THR A 7 -70.79 -25.79 12.29
C THR A 7 -69.40 -25.50 11.69
N GLU A 8 -68.38 -25.76 12.46
CA GLU A 8 -67.00 -25.71 11.97
C GLU A 8 -66.41 -27.12 11.97
N ASN A 9 -65.80 -27.50 10.84
CA ASN A 9 -64.99 -28.72 10.78
C ASN A 9 -63.70 -28.52 11.49
N LEU A 10 -63.54 -29.03 12.70
CA LEU A 10 -62.32 -29.14 13.39
C LEU A 10 -61.67 -30.47 13.02
N ASN A 11 -60.48 -30.41 12.42
CA ASN A 11 -59.65 -31.60 12.22
C ASN A 11 -58.87 -31.90 13.53
N PRO A 12 -59.33 -32.88 14.34
CA PRO A 12 -58.68 -33.20 15.63
C PRO A 12 -57.27 -33.80 15.46
N PHE A 13 -56.91 -34.15 14.22
CA PHE A 13 -55.57 -34.68 13.88
C PHE A 13 -54.73 -33.67 13.16
N HIS A 14 -55.08 -32.40 13.23
CA HIS A 14 -54.25 -31.35 12.65
C HIS A 14 -52.93 -31.23 13.44
N ILE A 15 -51.89 -31.75 12.87
CA ILE A 15 -50.51 -31.60 13.41
C ILE A 15 -49.92 -30.34 12.76
N ALA A 16 -49.67 -29.33 13.56
CA ALA A 16 -48.90 -28.17 13.11
C ALA A 16 -47.40 -28.49 13.26
N LEU A 17 -46.69 -28.56 12.15
CA LEU A 17 -45.26 -28.64 12.13
C LEU A 17 -44.70 -27.23 11.88
N PHE A 18 -43.82 -26.78 12.76
CA PHE A 18 -43.08 -25.53 12.60
C PHE A 18 -41.73 -25.85 12.03
N ALA A 19 -41.66 -26.07 10.71
CA ALA A 19 -40.39 -26.22 9.99
C ALA A 19 -39.84 -24.82 9.67
N GLY A 20 -38.93 -24.38 10.48
CA GLY A 20 -38.27 -23.09 10.32
C GLY A 20 -37.14 -23.12 9.28
N SER A 21 -36.64 -21.95 8.97
CA SER A 21 -35.41 -21.77 8.21
C SER A 21 -34.43 -20.88 8.97
N ILE A 22 -33.14 -21.07 8.76
CA ILE A 22 -32.08 -20.27 9.33
C ILE A 22 -31.32 -19.57 8.19
N GLU A 23 -31.07 -18.29 8.36
CA GLU A 23 -30.15 -17.51 7.55
C GLU A 23 -28.92 -17.13 8.42
N LEU A 24 -27.73 -17.30 7.91
CA LEU A 24 -26.48 -16.93 8.58
C LEU A 24 -25.89 -15.68 7.93
N ASN A 25 -25.28 -14.84 8.74
CA ASN A 25 -24.49 -13.71 8.27
C ASN A 25 -23.18 -13.60 9.08
N PRO A 26 -22.03 -13.91 8.47
CA PRO A 26 -21.88 -14.43 7.11
C PRO A 26 -22.32 -15.89 6.98
N GLU A 27 -22.71 -16.29 5.76
CA GLU A 27 -23.09 -17.69 5.45
C GLU A 27 -21.90 -18.66 5.50
N SER A 28 -20.71 -18.14 5.30
CA SER A 28 -19.46 -18.90 5.33
C SER A 28 -18.30 -18.05 5.82
N ASP A 29 -17.23 -18.71 6.22
CA ASP A 29 -16.00 -18.06 6.60
C ASP A 29 -14.81 -18.61 5.80
N PHE A 30 -14.08 -17.70 5.19
CA PHE A 30 -12.80 -18.00 4.55
C PHE A 30 -11.74 -17.10 5.16
N TRP A 31 -10.64 -17.68 5.67
CA TRP A 31 -9.56 -16.89 6.22
C TRP A 31 -8.19 -17.49 5.91
N VAL A 32 -7.20 -16.63 5.92
CA VAL A 32 -5.80 -17.01 5.77
C VAL A 32 -5.03 -16.45 6.97
N GLU A 33 -4.28 -17.30 7.63
CA GLU A 33 -3.34 -16.92 8.67
C GLU A 33 -1.93 -16.95 8.08
N GLU A 34 -1.19 -15.88 8.28
CA GLU A 34 0.19 -15.79 7.84
C GLU A 34 1.13 -16.05 9.02
N VAL A 35 1.95 -17.07 8.89
CA VAL A 35 2.95 -17.42 9.91
C VAL A 35 4.34 -17.17 9.31
N PRO A 36 5.04 -16.12 9.76
CA PRO A 36 6.41 -15.88 9.34
C PRO A 36 7.33 -16.90 9.96
N LEU A 37 8.13 -17.57 9.16
CA LEU A 37 9.24 -18.39 9.64
C LEU A 37 10.37 -17.45 10.08
N GLY A 38 10.91 -17.73 11.27
CA GLY A 38 11.91 -16.87 11.89
C GLY A 38 13.29 -16.83 11.24
N ASN A 39 13.49 -17.48 10.11
CA ASN A 39 14.72 -17.50 9.35
C ASN A 39 14.54 -16.78 8.01
N THR A 40 15.44 -15.83 7.74
CA THR A 40 15.52 -15.10 6.48
C THR A 40 16.35 -15.91 5.49
N GLU A 41 15.85 -16.11 4.28
CA GLU A 41 16.61 -16.68 3.17
C GLU A 41 17.45 -15.57 2.53
N VAL A 42 18.77 -15.70 2.61
CA VAL A 42 19.70 -14.68 2.14
C VAL A 42 20.35 -15.16 0.85
N PHE A 43 20.10 -14.43 -0.24
CA PHE A 43 20.77 -14.64 -1.52
C PHE A 43 21.95 -13.68 -1.61
N ASN A 44 23.15 -14.21 -1.81
CA ASN A 44 24.35 -13.41 -2.01
C ASN A 44 24.73 -13.45 -3.50
N ILE A 45 24.83 -12.29 -4.11
CA ILE A 45 25.27 -12.13 -5.50
C ILE A 45 26.49 -11.21 -5.51
N ASP A 46 27.56 -11.68 -6.11
CA ASP A 46 28.80 -10.90 -6.22
C ASP A 46 28.66 -9.67 -7.15
N GLY A 47 27.54 -9.56 -7.86
CA GLY A 47 27.26 -8.40 -8.71
C GLY A 47 28.40 -8.10 -9.69
N ALA A 48 28.69 -6.81 -9.85
CA ALA A 48 29.81 -6.37 -10.68
C ALA A 48 31.16 -6.29 -9.93
N TYR A 49 31.17 -6.58 -8.62
CA TYR A 49 32.37 -6.39 -7.80
C TYR A 49 33.59 -7.16 -8.30
N ASN A 50 33.40 -8.46 -8.55
CA ASN A 50 34.53 -9.30 -9.01
C ASN A 50 35.04 -8.85 -10.38
N SER A 51 34.14 -8.44 -11.28
CA SER A 51 34.52 -7.91 -12.59
C SER A 51 35.35 -6.62 -12.49
N PHE A 52 34.99 -5.74 -11.55
CA PHE A 52 35.77 -4.52 -11.30
C PHE A 52 37.12 -4.84 -10.63
N ALA A 53 37.16 -5.78 -9.70
CA ALA A 53 38.37 -6.21 -9.05
C ALA A 53 39.36 -6.80 -10.05
N ASP A 54 38.88 -7.66 -10.95
CA ASP A 54 39.69 -8.25 -12.03
C ASP A 54 40.16 -7.19 -13.02
N LEU A 55 39.28 -6.26 -13.42
CA LEU A 55 39.60 -5.17 -14.35
C LEU A 55 40.71 -4.25 -13.78
N LEU A 56 40.62 -3.96 -12.49
CA LEU A 56 41.59 -3.08 -11.80
C LEU A 56 42.81 -3.84 -11.30
N GLY A 57 42.88 -5.16 -11.47
CA GLY A 57 44.01 -5.99 -11.03
C GLY A 57 44.24 -5.96 -9.52
N VAL A 58 43.15 -5.89 -8.73
CA VAL A 58 43.22 -5.88 -7.27
C VAL A 58 43.47 -7.29 -6.76
N GLU A 59 44.63 -7.53 -6.19
CA GLU A 59 44.98 -8.82 -5.57
C GLU A 59 44.19 -9.02 -4.26
N ASN A 60 43.68 -10.23 -4.04
CA ASN A 60 42.91 -10.60 -2.84
C ASN A 60 41.68 -9.68 -2.61
N ALA A 61 40.92 -9.43 -3.66
CA ALA A 61 39.82 -8.46 -3.69
C ALA A 61 38.64 -8.71 -2.74
N GLU A 62 38.64 -9.79 -1.96
CA GLU A 62 37.52 -10.09 -1.05
C GLU A 62 37.19 -8.94 -0.09
N ASN A 63 38.19 -8.24 0.38
CA ASN A 63 38.07 -7.14 1.34
C ASN A 63 38.38 -5.75 0.73
N GLY A 64 38.52 -5.68 -0.59
CA GLY A 64 38.94 -4.48 -1.28
C GLY A 64 40.45 -4.38 -1.42
N GLY A 65 40.93 -3.33 -2.03
CA GLY A 65 42.36 -3.06 -2.21
C GLY A 65 42.64 -1.97 -3.24
N MET A 66 43.91 -1.73 -3.46
CA MET A 66 44.37 -0.75 -4.44
C MET A 66 44.51 -1.40 -5.82
N ALA A 67 44.12 -0.68 -6.86
CA ALA A 67 44.31 -1.11 -8.24
C ALA A 67 45.82 -1.20 -8.55
N SER A 68 46.19 -2.24 -9.31
CA SER A 68 47.59 -2.46 -9.71
C SER A 68 48.07 -1.44 -10.75
N SER A 69 47.16 -0.86 -11.52
CA SER A 69 47.46 0.16 -12.53
C SER A 69 46.28 1.15 -12.62
N PHE A 70 46.62 2.41 -12.83
CA PHE A 70 45.62 3.47 -12.97
C PHE A 70 46.06 4.47 -14.05
N TRP A 71 45.16 4.76 -14.99
CA TRP A 71 45.39 5.78 -15.99
C TRP A 71 45.25 7.17 -15.34
N ASN A 72 46.21 8.07 -15.55
CA ASN A 72 46.33 9.36 -14.86
C ASN A 72 46.51 9.25 -13.34
N SER A 73 47.42 8.38 -12.92
CA SER A 73 47.83 8.26 -11.51
C SER A 73 48.47 9.52 -10.96
N HIS A 74 48.98 10.37 -11.83
CA HIS A 74 49.66 11.61 -11.46
C HIS A 74 48.85 12.81 -11.92
N GLU A 75 48.62 13.74 -11.02
CA GLU A 75 47.95 15.01 -11.26
C GLU A 75 48.86 16.15 -10.81
N ILE A 76 49.23 17.00 -11.75
CA ILE A 76 50.09 18.14 -11.46
C ILE A 76 49.18 19.38 -11.42
N THR A 77 49.19 20.05 -10.28
CA THR A 77 48.57 21.36 -10.14
C THR A 77 49.66 22.42 -10.16
N TRP A 78 49.70 23.18 -11.23
CA TRP A 78 50.62 24.29 -11.35
C TRP A 78 50.13 25.49 -10.57
N ASN A 79 51.05 26.16 -9.87
CA ASN A 79 50.76 27.46 -9.27
C ASN A 79 50.52 28.48 -10.38
N GLY A 80 49.69 29.49 -10.12
CA GLY A 80 49.43 30.53 -11.11
C GLY A 80 50.70 31.22 -11.59
N MET A 81 50.67 31.76 -12.82
CA MET A 81 51.79 32.48 -13.39
C MET A 81 52.24 33.67 -12.55
N ASP A 82 51.37 34.21 -11.70
CA ASP A 82 51.69 35.28 -10.75
C ASP A 82 52.71 34.86 -9.68
N SER A 83 52.87 33.56 -9.47
CA SER A 83 53.86 32.97 -8.56
C SER A 83 55.09 32.40 -9.24
N ALA A 84 55.12 32.47 -10.56
CA ALA A 84 56.27 31.97 -11.33
C ALA A 84 57.45 32.92 -11.24
N THR A 85 58.66 32.36 -11.15
CA THR A 85 59.88 33.13 -11.08
C THR A 85 60.28 33.54 -12.51
N PHE A 86 60.39 34.83 -12.76
CA PHE A 86 60.86 35.34 -14.05
C PHE A 86 62.37 35.06 -14.22
N LEU A 87 62.72 34.36 -15.29
CA LEU A 87 64.11 33.99 -15.58
C LEU A 87 64.80 34.89 -16.62
N GLY A 88 63.97 35.47 -17.50
CA GLY A 88 64.54 36.35 -18.58
C GLY A 88 63.48 36.70 -19.62
N GLN A 89 63.80 37.66 -20.45
CA GLN A 89 62.97 38.11 -21.56
C GLN A 89 63.82 38.33 -22.81
N GLU A 90 63.42 37.86 -23.95
CA GLU A 90 64.01 38.08 -25.25
C GLU A 90 62.98 38.64 -26.25
N ILE A 91 63.31 39.68 -26.99
CA ILE A 91 62.45 40.23 -28.04
C ILE A 91 62.78 39.52 -29.33
N THR A 92 61.86 38.80 -29.91
CA THR A 92 62.11 37.94 -31.06
C THR A 92 61.67 38.51 -32.39
N ASP A 93 60.70 39.44 -32.43
CA ASP A 93 60.32 40.12 -33.67
C ASP A 93 59.47 41.40 -33.39
N THR A 94 59.46 42.34 -34.37
CA THR A 94 58.72 43.58 -34.32
C THR A 94 58.08 43.81 -35.69
N GLU A 95 56.73 43.66 -35.80
CA GLU A 95 55.98 43.90 -37.03
C GLU A 95 54.92 44.93 -36.80
N VAL A 96 54.73 45.86 -37.72
CA VAL A 96 53.70 46.90 -37.69
C VAL A 96 52.60 46.49 -38.64
N LEU A 97 51.45 46.16 -38.14
CA LEU A 97 50.28 45.78 -38.93
C LEU A 97 49.27 46.91 -39.07
N ALA A 98 48.51 46.90 -40.18
CA ALA A 98 47.59 47.92 -40.56
C ALA A 98 46.29 47.92 -39.73
N SER A 99 45.60 49.06 -39.67
CA SER A 99 44.31 49.27 -39.04
C SER A 99 43.16 48.81 -39.94
N GLU A 100 42.30 47.91 -39.41
CA GLU A 100 41.08 47.46 -40.12
C GLU A 100 39.84 47.64 -39.21
N THR A 101 38.72 48.10 -39.77
CA THR A 101 37.48 48.32 -39.03
C THR A 101 36.43 47.33 -39.51
N ASP A 102 35.97 46.43 -38.60
CA ASP A 102 34.96 45.46 -38.91
C ASP A 102 33.65 45.71 -38.11
N THR A 103 32.53 45.44 -38.75
CA THR A 103 31.21 45.63 -38.17
C THR A 103 30.58 44.26 -37.86
N VAL A 104 30.43 43.91 -36.58
CA VAL A 104 29.87 42.65 -36.15
C VAL A 104 28.43 42.85 -35.66
N LYS A 105 27.49 42.09 -36.25
CA LYS A 105 26.07 42.07 -35.83
C LYS A 105 25.80 40.83 -34.99
N LYS A 106 25.37 41.01 -33.73
CA LYS A 106 24.88 39.94 -32.87
C LYS A 106 23.38 40.11 -32.59
N ALA A 107 22.61 39.06 -32.78
CA ALA A 107 21.20 39.02 -32.40
C ALA A 107 21.08 38.70 -30.90
N GLN A 108 20.30 39.49 -30.16
CA GLN A 108 20.06 39.27 -28.75
C GLN A 108 18.57 39.54 -28.47
N GLY A 109 17.82 38.52 -28.15
CA GLY A 109 16.39 38.60 -27.85
C GLY A 109 15.56 39.09 -29.05
N HIS A 110 14.76 40.13 -28.91
CA HIS A 110 13.94 40.70 -29.95
C HIS A 110 14.59 41.88 -30.71
N GLY A 111 15.92 41.99 -30.73
CA GLY A 111 16.61 43.10 -31.40
C GLY A 111 18.00 42.70 -31.89
N THR A 112 18.46 43.43 -32.90
CA THR A 112 19.80 43.28 -33.46
C THR A 112 20.68 44.43 -32.96
N ALA A 113 21.77 44.09 -32.24
CA ALA A 113 22.76 45.08 -31.86
C ALA A 113 23.93 45.06 -32.86
N VAL A 114 24.38 46.23 -33.25
CA VAL A 114 25.49 46.41 -34.20
C VAL A 114 26.64 47.02 -33.43
N TYR A 115 27.79 46.37 -33.49
CA TYR A 115 29.04 46.87 -32.89
C TYR A 115 30.08 47.16 -33.98
N GLU A 116 30.71 48.31 -33.92
CA GLU A 116 31.87 48.64 -34.71
C GLU A 116 33.14 48.44 -33.85
N VAL A 117 34.03 47.61 -34.31
CA VAL A 117 35.27 47.35 -33.65
C VAL A 117 36.43 47.82 -34.54
N THR A 118 37.18 48.79 -34.08
CA THR A 118 38.37 49.23 -34.75
C THR A 118 39.62 48.67 -34.06
N THR A 119 40.37 47.88 -34.77
CA THR A 119 41.58 47.23 -34.24
C THR A 119 42.81 47.91 -34.86
N GLN A 120 43.64 48.54 -34.05
CA GLN A 120 45.03 48.91 -34.43
C GLN A 120 45.99 47.91 -33.80
N THR A 121 46.79 47.27 -34.64
CA THR A 121 47.73 46.25 -34.16
C THR A 121 49.16 46.69 -34.39
N VAL A 122 49.89 46.95 -33.32
CA VAL A 122 51.39 46.98 -33.32
C VAL A 122 51.82 45.72 -32.58
N GLN A 123 52.46 44.83 -33.26
CA GLN A 123 52.85 43.55 -32.73
C GLN A 123 54.33 43.52 -32.38
N ASN A 124 54.67 43.47 -31.08
CA ASN A 124 55.98 43.10 -30.59
C ASN A 124 55.89 41.68 -30.02
N THR A 125 56.56 40.72 -30.60
CA THR A 125 56.64 39.38 -30.08
C THR A 125 57.77 39.34 -29.07
N VAL A 126 57.44 39.08 -27.82
CA VAL A 126 58.40 38.98 -26.71
C VAL A 126 58.25 37.58 -26.10
N THR A 127 59.36 36.83 -26.09
CA THR A 127 59.39 35.56 -25.38
C THR A 127 59.89 35.78 -23.96
N GLN A 128 59.06 35.54 -22.99
CA GLN A 128 59.39 35.60 -21.56
C GLN A 128 59.49 34.17 -21.02
N THR A 129 60.62 33.90 -20.35
CA THR A 129 60.83 32.58 -19.73
C THR A 129 60.59 32.66 -18.24
N PHE A 130 59.74 31.78 -17.77
CA PHE A 130 59.40 31.69 -16.36
C PHE A 130 59.64 30.26 -15.83
N GLU A 131 60.10 30.15 -14.59
CA GLU A 131 60.13 28.91 -13.86
C GLU A 131 58.80 28.85 -13.03
N GLN A 132 57.90 27.97 -13.45
CA GLN A 132 56.63 27.74 -12.76
C GLN A 132 56.78 26.54 -11.82
N THR A 133 56.36 26.71 -10.59
CA THR A 133 56.34 25.65 -9.60
C THR A 133 54.95 25.03 -9.55
N GLY A 134 54.88 23.75 -9.28
CA GLY A 134 53.63 23.01 -9.12
C GLY A 134 53.75 21.95 -8.04
N ILE A 135 52.65 21.32 -7.79
CA ILE A 135 52.55 20.20 -6.88
C ILE A 135 52.05 18.99 -7.67
N GLU A 136 52.86 17.95 -7.67
CA GLU A 136 52.45 16.65 -8.22
C GLU A 136 51.85 15.80 -7.11
N LYS A 137 50.68 15.27 -7.37
CA LYS A 137 50.01 14.33 -6.51
C LYS A 137 49.86 13.01 -7.23
N GLU A 138 50.26 11.95 -6.56
CA GLU A 138 50.06 10.60 -7.04
C GLU A 138 48.78 10.05 -6.46
N PHE A 139 47.96 9.47 -7.32
CA PHE A 139 46.67 8.89 -6.94
C PHE A 139 46.61 7.40 -7.30
N GLY A 140 45.92 6.64 -6.49
CA GLY A 140 45.48 5.29 -6.80
C GLY A 140 44.00 5.19 -6.77
N LEU A 141 43.47 4.14 -7.34
CA LEU A 141 42.05 3.77 -7.17
C LEU A 141 41.94 2.71 -6.07
N GLU A 142 41.23 3.06 -5.03
CA GLU A 142 40.86 2.13 -3.97
C GLU A 142 39.52 1.52 -4.29
N LEU A 143 39.47 0.19 -4.38
CA LEU A 143 38.24 -0.58 -4.55
C LEU A 143 37.80 -1.04 -3.20
N THR A 144 36.60 -0.67 -2.80
CA THR A 144 35.98 -1.10 -1.53
C THR A 144 34.70 -1.90 -1.80
N PRO A 145 34.54 -3.10 -1.21
CA PRO A 145 33.31 -3.83 -1.34
C PRO A 145 32.21 -3.14 -0.53
N THR A 146 31.09 -2.90 -1.17
CA THR A 146 29.87 -2.39 -0.52
C THR A 146 28.76 -3.39 -0.75
N THR A 147 28.03 -3.76 0.30
CA THR A 147 26.88 -4.65 0.18
C THR A 147 25.62 -3.84 0.18
N GLN A 148 24.85 -3.94 -0.88
CA GLN A 148 23.50 -3.42 -0.95
C GLN A 148 22.54 -4.56 -0.62
N THR A 149 21.76 -4.42 0.45
CA THR A 149 20.73 -5.36 0.83
C THR A 149 19.39 -4.89 0.27
N ILE A 150 18.75 -5.74 -0.49
CA ILE A 150 17.40 -5.51 -1.05
C ILE A 150 16.48 -6.50 -0.38
N ASP A 151 15.42 -5.99 0.24
CA ASP A 151 14.33 -6.82 0.73
C ASP A 151 13.46 -7.26 -0.45
N LEU A 152 13.38 -8.57 -0.68
CA LEU A 152 12.56 -9.18 -1.71
C LEU A 152 11.14 -9.47 -1.22
N GLY A 153 10.86 -9.21 0.08
CA GLY A 153 9.61 -9.49 0.73
C GLY A 153 9.46 -10.96 1.15
N ASN A 154 8.24 -11.29 1.52
CA ASN A 154 7.92 -12.62 2.02
C ASN A 154 7.54 -13.57 0.89
N LYS A 155 8.20 -14.70 0.81
CA LYS A 155 7.85 -15.80 -0.09
C LYS A 155 6.99 -16.82 0.65
N VAL A 156 5.86 -17.17 0.06
CA VAL A 156 5.06 -18.31 0.54
C VAL A 156 5.79 -19.60 0.18
N ILE A 157 6.17 -20.36 1.21
CA ILE A 157 6.89 -21.62 1.07
C ILE A 157 6.03 -22.85 1.36
N GLY A 158 4.89 -22.65 2.03
CA GLY A 158 3.93 -23.70 2.31
C GLY A 158 2.55 -23.13 2.53
N VAL A 159 1.55 -23.92 2.20
CA VAL A 159 0.14 -23.65 2.50
C VAL A 159 -0.44 -24.89 3.15
N ASP A 160 -0.89 -24.75 4.38
CA ASP A 160 -1.52 -25.81 5.15
C ASP A 160 -3.00 -25.48 5.39
N ILE A 161 -3.82 -26.50 5.54
CA ILE A 161 -5.22 -26.33 5.90
C ILE A 161 -5.32 -26.24 7.42
N LEU A 162 -5.98 -25.23 7.92
CA LEU A 162 -6.32 -25.12 9.34
C LEU A 162 -7.45 -26.10 9.66
N TYR A 163 -7.26 -26.92 10.66
CA TYR A 163 -8.20 -27.98 11.01
C TYR A 163 -9.38 -27.51 11.83
N ASN A 164 -9.24 -26.40 12.54
CA ASN A 164 -10.26 -25.90 13.46
C ASN A 164 -10.83 -24.58 12.94
N VAL A 165 -12.13 -24.42 13.16
CA VAL A 165 -12.84 -23.14 12.88
C VAL A 165 -12.30 -22.08 13.84
N ARG A 166 -11.96 -20.91 13.29
CA ARG A 166 -11.50 -19.79 14.11
C ARG A 166 -12.61 -19.17 14.95
N SER A 167 -12.21 -18.53 16.03
CA SER A 167 -13.15 -17.77 16.86
C SER A 167 -13.76 -16.60 16.09
N ARG A 168 -15.09 -16.52 16.12
CA ARG A 168 -15.87 -15.40 15.53
C ARG A 168 -17.30 -15.39 16.00
N ASN A 169 -18.00 -14.29 15.71
CA ASN A 169 -19.44 -14.19 15.87
C ASN A 169 -20.14 -14.32 14.53
N ILE A 170 -21.30 -14.96 14.51
CA ILE A 170 -22.19 -15.14 13.35
C ILE A 170 -23.57 -14.66 13.73
N GLU A 171 -24.19 -13.79 12.94
CA GLU A 171 -25.60 -13.48 13.13
C GLU A 171 -26.47 -14.61 12.57
N VAL A 172 -27.36 -15.11 13.40
CA VAL A 172 -28.30 -16.17 13.06
C VAL A 172 -29.70 -15.59 13.06
N SER A 173 -30.39 -15.71 11.94
CA SER A 173 -31.79 -15.29 11.77
C SER A 173 -32.69 -16.49 11.48
N GLY A 174 -33.46 -16.89 12.46
CA GLY A 174 -34.48 -17.92 12.31
C GLY A 174 -35.82 -17.33 11.87
N LYS A 175 -36.53 -18.03 10.98
CA LYS A 175 -37.85 -17.64 10.46
C LYS A 175 -38.80 -18.84 10.48
N LYS A 176 -40.10 -18.58 10.55
CA LYS A 176 -41.19 -19.61 10.55
C LYS A 176 -41.04 -20.62 11.69
N LEU A 177 -40.48 -20.20 12.76
CA LEU A 177 -40.33 -20.96 14.00
C LEU A 177 -41.66 -20.95 14.77
N LYS A 178 -41.76 -21.80 15.81
CA LYS A 178 -42.89 -21.72 16.72
C LYS A 178 -42.83 -20.40 17.49
N PRO A 179 -43.89 -19.57 17.48
CA PRO A 179 -43.91 -18.26 18.14
C PRO A 179 -43.82 -18.36 19.67
N ASN A 180 -43.28 -17.28 20.28
CA ASN A 180 -43.20 -17.10 21.74
C ASN A 180 -42.62 -18.34 22.45
N THR A 181 -41.62 -18.97 21.87
CA THR A 181 -41.07 -20.25 22.36
C THR A 181 -39.55 -20.13 22.54
N ARG A 182 -39.08 -20.77 23.61
CA ARG A 182 -37.63 -20.85 23.88
C ARG A 182 -36.95 -21.82 22.93
N TYR A 183 -35.78 -21.46 22.47
CA TYR A 183 -34.91 -22.26 21.60
C TYR A 183 -33.55 -22.52 22.23
N TYR A 184 -32.92 -23.62 21.80
CA TYR A 184 -31.57 -24.03 22.10
C TYR A 184 -30.79 -24.11 20.81
N VAL A 185 -29.48 -23.84 20.86
CA VAL A 185 -28.60 -23.81 19.70
C VAL A 185 -27.60 -24.96 19.80
N PHE A 186 -27.46 -25.67 18.71
CA PHE A 186 -26.47 -26.75 18.58
C PHE A 186 -25.63 -26.54 17.32
N MET A 187 -24.35 -26.84 17.43
CA MET A 187 -23.44 -26.93 16.29
C MET A 187 -22.74 -28.28 16.34
N GLU A 188 -22.85 -29.05 15.25
CA GLU A 188 -22.36 -30.44 15.20
C GLU A 188 -22.81 -31.29 16.40
N ASN A 189 -24.09 -31.16 16.79
CA ASN A 189 -24.70 -31.78 17.97
C ASN A 189 -24.18 -31.31 19.34
N GLN A 190 -23.24 -30.38 19.39
CA GLN A 190 -22.76 -29.80 20.64
C GLN A 190 -23.64 -28.61 21.05
N ASP A 191 -24.00 -28.55 22.33
CA ASP A 191 -24.81 -27.44 22.86
C ASP A 191 -24.00 -26.13 22.85
N MET A 192 -24.48 -25.17 22.07
CA MET A 192 -23.89 -23.84 21.91
C MET A 192 -24.78 -22.74 22.50
N THR A 193 -25.84 -23.11 23.24
CA THR A 193 -26.81 -22.16 23.78
C THR A 193 -26.16 -21.10 24.68
N GLU A 194 -25.14 -21.48 25.45
CA GLU A 194 -24.40 -20.56 26.31
C GLU A 194 -23.62 -19.49 25.51
N TYR A 195 -23.24 -19.79 24.27
CA TYR A 195 -22.48 -18.91 23.37
C TYR A 195 -23.37 -18.05 22.49
N ALA A 196 -24.69 -18.16 22.64
CA ALA A 196 -25.67 -17.42 21.85
C ALA A 196 -26.12 -16.15 22.58
N VAL A 197 -25.92 -15.01 21.98
CA VAL A 197 -26.34 -13.70 22.49
C VAL A 197 -27.60 -13.28 21.75
N PRO A 198 -28.78 -13.29 22.43
CA PRO A 198 -30.04 -12.85 21.79
C PRO A 198 -29.93 -11.37 21.39
N LYS A 199 -30.65 -11.01 20.32
CA LYS A 199 -30.73 -9.62 19.89
C LYS A 199 -31.34 -8.72 20.98
N LEU A 200 -32.34 -9.21 21.66
CA LEU A 200 -32.95 -8.55 22.81
C LEU A 200 -32.44 -9.23 24.09
N ILE A 201 -31.71 -8.50 24.92
CA ILE A 201 -31.16 -9.00 26.19
C ILE A 201 -32.02 -8.44 27.33
N PRO A 202 -32.67 -9.29 28.13
CA PRO A 202 -33.30 -8.87 29.37
C PRO A 202 -32.27 -8.38 30.38
N VAL A 203 -32.44 -7.21 30.92
CA VAL A 203 -31.52 -6.57 31.85
C VAL A 203 -32.24 -5.93 33.04
N THR A 204 -31.48 -5.67 34.07
CA THR A 204 -31.86 -4.80 35.19
C THR A 204 -30.97 -3.58 35.17
N MET A 205 -31.52 -2.39 34.95
CA MET A 205 -30.79 -1.15 35.00
C MET A 205 -30.26 -0.88 36.42
N THR A 206 -28.98 -0.59 36.55
CA THR A 206 -28.33 -0.26 37.82
C THR A 206 -27.96 1.21 37.91
N LYS A 207 -27.71 1.84 36.75
CA LYS A 207 -27.32 3.24 36.67
C LYS A 207 -27.71 3.86 35.32
N GLY A 208 -28.15 5.09 35.33
CA GLY A 208 -28.34 5.92 34.14
C GLY A 208 -29.35 5.41 33.11
N SER A 209 -29.15 5.75 31.87
CA SER A 209 -29.96 5.33 30.72
C SER A 209 -29.05 5.23 29.49
N PHE A 210 -29.23 4.19 28.71
CA PHE A 210 -28.50 4.00 27.44
C PHE A 210 -29.13 4.81 26.30
N SER A 211 -28.34 4.97 25.24
CA SER A 211 -28.76 5.59 23.99
C SER A 211 -28.51 4.66 22.79
N THR A 212 -29.30 4.87 21.72
CA THR A 212 -29.03 4.20 20.44
C THR A 212 -27.64 4.60 19.93
N GLY A 213 -26.85 3.59 19.59
CA GLY A 213 -25.48 3.80 19.11
C GLY A 213 -24.41 3.71 20.19
N ASP A 214 -24.77 3.61 21.46
CA ASP A 214 -23.81 3.43 22.55
C ASP A 214 -22.91 2.23 22.29
N LEU A 215 -21.60 2.41 22.50
CA LEU A 215 -20.65 1.32 22.54
C LEU A 215 -20.65 0.73 23.95
N MET A 216 -20.97 -0.55 24.00
CA MET A 216 -21.12 -1.30 25.24
C MET A 216 -19.89 -2.14 25.51
N TYR A 217 -19.59 -2.29 26.80
CA TYR A 217 -18.55 -3.18 27.31
C TYR A 217 -19.18 -4.15 28.31
N SER A 218 -18.87 -5.42 28.17
CA SER A 218 -19.18 -6.38 29.23
C SER A 218 -18.11 -6.32 30.30
N VAL A 219 -18.52 -6.07 31.54
CA VAL A 219 -17.62 -6.10 32.70
C VAL A 219 -17.91 -7.33 33.53
N GLU A 220 -16.89 -8.12 33.79
CA GLU A 220 -17.04 -9.27 34.69
C GLU A 220 -17.18 -8.87 36.14
N ASN A 221 -18.07 -9.55 36.86
CA ASN A 221 -18.11 -9.54 38.28
C ASN A 221 -17.77 -10.93 38.86
N PRO A 222 -16.81 -11.02 39.77
CA PRO A 222 -15.95 -9.96 40.33
C PRO A 222 -14.74 -9.64 39.45
N PRO A 223 -14.19 -8.41 39.53
CA PRO A 223 -12.98 -8.02 38.82
C PRO A 223 -11.82 -8.96 39.21
N GLY A 224 -11.08 -9.44 38.19
CA GLY A 224 -9.87 -10.23 38.40
C GLY A 224 -9.95 -11.73 38.14
N THR A 225 -11.05 -12.23 37.59
CA THR A 225 -11.13 -13.62 37.14
C THR A 225 -10.57 -13.71 35.72
N ALA A 226 -9.33 -14.14 35.60
CA ALA A 226 -8.68 -14.36 34.32
C ALA A 226 -9.45 -15.40 33.46
N GLY A 227 -9.68 -15.10 32.18
CA GLY A 227 -10.19 -16.05 31.20
C GLY A 227 -11.66 -15.95 30.87
N LYS A 228 -12.37 -14.88 31.26
CA LYS A 228 -13.76 -14.70 30.88
C LYS A 228 -13.92 -13.68 29.72
N PRO A 229 -14.91 -13.88 28.81
CA PRO A 229 -15.04 -13.06 27.62
C PRO A 229 -15.47 -11.64 27.97
N SER A 230 -14.65 -10.68 27.61
CA SER A 230 -15.03 -9.29 27.48
C SER A 230 -15.46 -9.08 26.03
N ILE A 231 -16.68 -8.59 25.82
CA ILE A 231 -17.20 -8.30 24.48
C ILE A 231 -17.58 -6.83 24.37
N HIS A 232 -17.16 -6.20 23.29
CA HIS A 232 -17.60 -4.88 22.91
C HIS A 232 -18.67 -4.97 21.83
N PHE A 233 -19.77 -4.29 22.00
CA PHE A 233 -20.84 -4.27 21.01
C PHE A 233 -21.57 -2.93 21.00
N ARG A 234 -22.34 -2.68 19.96
CA ARG A 234 -23.15 -1.47 19.82
C ARG A 234 -24.60 -1.75 20.15
N LEU A 235 -25.28 -0.77 20.70
CA LEU A 235 -26.72 -0.82 20.89
C LEU A 235 -27.47 -0.28 19.68
N CYS A 236 -28.46 -1.01 19.22
CA CYS A 236 -29.51 -0.53 18.34
C CYS A 236 -30.56 0.30 19.12
N SER A 237 -31.53 0.91 18.42
CA SER A 237 -32.72 1.43 19.08
C SER A 237 -33.45 0.31 19.81
N SER A 238 -34.11 0.61 20.91
CA SER A 238 -34.67 -0.38 21.84
C SER A 238 -35.61 -1.41 21.17
N ASN A 239 -36.33 -1.03 20.13
CA ASN A 239 -37.25 -1.89 19.38
C ASN A 239 -36.69 -2.33 18.00
N HIS A 240 -35.45 -2.07 17.68
CA HIS A 240 -34.83 -2.44 16.39
C HIS A 240 -34.90 -3.94 16.13
N LYS A 241 -35.34 -4.35 14.94
CA LYS A 241 -35.39 -5.75 14.55
C LYS A 241 -34.44 -6.06 13.39
N LYS A 242 -34.50 -5.28 12.31
CA LYS A 242 -33.74 -5.51 11.11
C LYS A 242 -33.36 -4.18 10.42
N GLY A 243 -32.28 -4.19 9.68
CA GLY A 243 -31.71 -3.05 8.96
C GLY A 243 -30.46 -2.49 9.63
N PRO A 244 -29.97 -1.34 9.20
CA PRO A 244 -28.86 -0.65 9.85
C PRO A 244 -29.21 -0.29 11.30
N PHE A 245 -28.23 -0.29 12.20
CA PHE A 245 -28.48 -0.11 13.65
C PHE A 245 -29.18 1.21 14.00
N ASN A 246 -28.98 2.25 13.22
CA ASN A 246 -29.56 3.59 13.38
C ASN A 246 -30.78 3.87 12.52
N GLU A 247 -31.07 3.00 11.52
CA GLU A 247 -32.15 3.16 10.54
C GLU A 247 -32.89 1.84 10.35
N PRO A 248 -33.68 1.40 11.36
CA PRO A 248 -34.34 0.10 11.29
C PRO A 248 -35.38 0.05 10.16
N THR A 249 -35.33 -1.02 9.36
CA THR A 249 -36.32 -1.33 8.34
C THR A 249 -37.53 -2.10 8.94
N GLU A 250 -37.29 -2.80 10.04
CA GLU A 250 -38.29 -3.52 10.83
C GLU A 250 -38.04 -3.27 12.31
N THR A 251 -39.14 -3.25 13.08
CA THR A 251 -39.12 -3.07 14.53
C THR A 251 -39.93 -4.15 15.24
N TYR A 252 -39.55 -4.48 16.47
CA TYR A 252 -40.35 -5.25 17.38
C TYR A 252 -41.49 -4.38 17.93
N THR A 253 -42.70 -4.91 17.98
CA THR A 253 -43.86 -4.27 18.63
C THR A 253 -43.96 -4.68 20.09
N THR A 254 -43.62 -5.93 20.38
CA THR A 254 -43.72 -6.54 21.70
C THR A 254 -42.37 -7.19 22.10
N ASN A 255 -42.14 -7.18 23.40
CA ASN A 255 -41.06 -7.94 24.01
C ASN A 255 -41.41 -9.44 24.00
N PRO A 256 -40.61 -10.31 23.38
CA PRO A 256 -40.89 -11.74 23.31
C PRO A 256 -40.86 -12.47 24.68
N TYR A 257 -40.28 -11.85 25.70
CA TYR A 257 -40.18 -12.45 27.03
C TYR A 257 -41.40 -12.27 27.90
N ASP A 258 -42.12 -11.14 27.76
CA ASP A 258 -43.24 -10.79 28.65
C ASP A 258 -44.44 -10.17 27.91
N SER A 259 -44.37 -10.08 26.58
CA SER A 259 -45.39 -9.50 25.70
C SER A 259 -45.73 -8.02 25.98
N THR A 260 -44.83 -7.30 26.67
CA THR A 260 -44.98 -5.85 26.86
C THR A 260 -44.62 -5.09 25.58
N SER A 261 -45.11 -3.87 25.43
CA SER A 261 -44.74 -3.00 24.31
C SER A 261 -43.29 -2.54 24.42
N LEU A 262 -42.54 -2.63 23.33
CA LEU A 262 -41.18 -2.12 23.26
C LEU A 262 -41.18 -0.67 22.74
N PRO A 263 -40.66 0.29 23.52
CA PRO A 263 -40.48 1.67 23.08
C PRO A 263 -39.30 1.73 22.06
N SER A 264 -39.23 2.80 21.28
CA SER A 264 -38.10 3.03 20.35
C SER A 264 -36.85 3.56 21.02
N THR A 265 -36.94 4.03 22.26
CA THR A 265 -35.85 4.64 23.02
C THR A 265 -35.67 4.00 24.38
N TYR A 266 -34.44 4.04 24.91
CA TYR A 266 -34.14 3.57 26.26
C TYR A 266 -34.55 4.58 27.33
N SER A 267 -34.72 4.08 28.55
CA SER A 267 -34.94 4.86 29.76
C SER A 267 -34.18 4.21 30.93
N SER A 268 -34.14 4.89 32.07
CA SER A 268 -33.55 4.35 33.31
C SER A 268 -34.29 3.14 33.87
N THR A 269 -35.48 2.84 33.34
CA THR A 269 -36.32 1.69 33.72
C THR A 269 -36.43 0.65 32.61
N SER A 270 -35.61 0.75 31.57
CA SER A 270 -35.62 -0.24 30.48
C SER A 270 -35.27 -1.62 31.01
N THR A 271 -36.02 -2.61 30.57
CA THR A 271 -35.82 -4.02 30.94
C THR A 271 -35.13 -4.83 29.82
N ILE A 272 -34.94 -4.21 28.66
CA ILE A 272 -34.37 -4.83 27.47
C ILE A 272 -33.27 -3.93 26.91
N LEU A 273 -32.16 -4.54 26.48
CA LEU A 273 -31.16 -3.93 25.61
C LEU A 273 -31.19 -4.64 24.25
N ASN A 274 -31.03 -3.88 23.18
CA ASN A 274 -31.05 -4.39 21.80
C ASN A 274 -29.63 -4.36 21.22
N VAL A 275 -29.05 -5.54 21.02
CA VAL A 275 -27.67 -5.72 20.51
C VAL A 275 -27.64 -5.55 19.00
N ASP A 276 -26.63 -4.88 18.49
CA ASP A 276 -26.31 -4.89 17.05
C ASP A 276 -25.63 -6.22 16.67
N THR A 277 -26.45 -7.26 16.50
CA THR A 277 -26.01 -8.62 16.15
C THR A 277 -25.34 -8.67 14.78
N GLY A 278 -25.83 -7.86 13.82
CA GLY A 278 -25.23 -7.72 12.51
C GLY A 278 -23.85 -7.05 12.57
N GLY A 279 -23.71 -6.02 13.40
CA GLY A 279 -22.43 -5.39 13.67
C GLY A 279 -21.42 -6.36 14.27
N LEU A 280 -21.82 -7.16 15.26
CA LEU A 280 -20.96 -8.18 15.88
C LEU A 280 -20.43 -9.21 14.87
N SER A 281 -21.22 -9.62 13.91
CA SER A 281 -20.81 -10.60 12.90
C SER A 281 -19.77 -10.08 11.89
N HIS A 282 -19.65 -8.76 11.75
CA HIS A 282 -18.70 -8.11 10.83
C HIS A 282 -17.38 -7.69 11.48
N PHE A 283 -17.31 -7.65 12.81
CA PHE A 283 -16.09 -7.28 13.50
C PHE A 283 -15.09 -8.45 13.56
N THR A 284 -13.86 -8.17 13.13
CA THR A 284 -12.72 -9.11 13.20
C THR A 284 -11.75 -8.80 14.34
N LYS A 285 -11.96 -7.69 15.07
CA LYS A 285 -11.13 -7.34 16.23
C LYS A 285 -11.48 -8.21 17.42
N ALA A 286 -10.46 -8.69 18.12
CA ALA A 286 -10.60 -9.63 19.24
C ALA A 286 -11.57 -9.15 20.35
N ASP A 287 -11.61 -7.85 20.64
CA ASP A 287 -12.49 -7.25 21.65
C ASP A 287 -13.98 -7.22 21.26
N HIS A 288 -14.32 -7.45 19.99
CA HIS A 288 -15.69 -7.55 19.50
C HIS A 288 -16.13 -9.00 19.27
N ILE A 289 -15.22 -9.96 19.47
CA ILE A 289 -15.49 -11.40 19.34
C ILE A 289 -15.73 -11.96 20.73
N GLY A 290 -16.87 -12.56 20.96
CA GLY A 290 -17.20 -13.11 22.26
C GLY A 290 -18.71 -13.26 22.48
N TYR A 291 -19.09 -13.50 23.71
CA TYR A 291 -20.46 -13.70 24.12
C TYR A 291 -20.73 -13.09 25.50
N ILE A 292 -21.99 -12.99 25.86
CA ILE A 292 -22.46 -12.38 27.09
C ILE A 292 -23.01 -13.51 27.97
N LYS A 293 -22.79 -13.43 29.29
CA LYS A 293 -23.32 -14.37 30.28
C LYS A 293 -24.37 -13.68 31.18
N LYS A 294 -25.31 -14.47 31.67
CA LYS A 294 -26.22 -14.03 32.70
C LYS A 294 -25.46 -13.58 33.94
N GLY A 295 -25.83 -12.42 34.48
CA GLY A 295 -25.18 -11.80 35.64
C GLY A 295 -24.02 -10.87 35.28
N MET A 296 -23.61 -10.79 33.99
CA MET A 296 -22.63 -9.79 33.57
C MET A 296 -23.15 -8.38 33.69
N ASN A 297 -22.28 -7.44 34.03
CA ASN A 297 -22.55 -6.02 33.97
C ASN A 297 -22.18 -5.49 32.59
N LEU A 298 -23.08 -4.74 32.00
CA LEU A 298 -22.92 -4.03 30.74
C LEU A 298 -22.85 -2.53 31.03
N VAL A 299 -21.76 -1.91 30.56
CA VAL A 299 -21.48 -0.49 30.80
C VAL A 299 -21.28 0.17 29.44
N ASN A 300 -21.79 1.38 29.25
CA ASN A 300 -21.47 2.14 28.05
C ASN A 300 -20.08 2.78 28.16
N LYS A 301 -19.54 3.21 27.01
CA LYS A 301 -18.17 3.76 26.92
C LYS A 301 -17.91 4.88 27.93
N ASP A 302 -18.90 5.73 28.18
CA ASP A 302 -18.77 6.90 29.04
C ASP A 302 -18.93 6.56 30.53
N GLY A 303 -19.35 5.33 30.86
CA GLY A 303 -19.53 4.84 32.23
C GLY A 303 -20.68 5.51 32.99
N ASP A 304 -21.58 6.18 32.29
CA ASP A 304 -22.74 6.88 32.86
C ASP A 304 -23.99 6.02 32.93
N ALA A 305 -24.04 4.93 32.18
CA ALA A 305 -25.12 3.95 32.16
C ALA A 305 -24.59 2.54 32.39
N GLU A 306 -25.31 1.77 33.22
CA GLU A 306 -24.96 0.40 33.59
C GLU A 306 -26.22 -0.46 33.79
N ALA A 307 -26.12 -1.71 33.36
CA ALA A 307 -27.17 -2.71 33.56
C ALA A 307 -26.58 -4.10 33.79
N THR A 308 -27.26 -4.92 34.58
CA THR A 308 -26.92 -6.32 34.79
C THR A 308 -27.82 -7.23 33.94
N VAL A 309 -27.20 -8.18 33.23
CA VAL A 309 -27.91 -9.16 32.41
C VAL A 309 -28.72 -10.09 33.27
N SER A 310 -30.03 -10.09 33.11
CA SER A 310 -30.95 -10.89 33.93
C SER A 310 -31.27 -12.25 33.30
N ASP A 311 -31.32 -12.33 31.98
CA ASP A 311 -31.56 -13.58 31.23
C ASP A 311 -30.94 -13.51 29.84
N LEU A 312 -30.69 -14.69 29.22
CA LEU A 312 -30.19 -14.84 27.85
C LEU A 312 -30.93 -15.93 27.08
N SER A 313 -32.16 -16.27 27.53
CA SER A 313 -32.98 -17.23 26.82
C SER A 313 -33.26 -16.76 25.40
N LEU A 314 -33.05 -17.62 24.42
CA LEU A 314 -33.45 -17.35 23.04
C LEU A 314 -34.94 -17.58 22.89
N VAL A 315 -35.71 -16.54 22.72
CA VAL A 315 -37.17 -16.61 22.58
C VAL A 315 -37.59 -16.02 21.24
N SER A 316 -38.34 -16.78 20.46
CA SER A 316 -38.91 -16.33 19.19
C SER A 316 -39.97 -15.27 19.41
N ASP A 317 -40.11 -14.33 18.49
CA ASP A 317 -41.17 -13.32 18.50
C ASP A 317 -42.55 -13.92 18.19
N GLU A 318 -43.60 -13.10 18.27
CA GLU A 318 -44.99 -13.46 17.98
C GLU A 318 -45.21 -13.97 16.54
N LYS A 319 -44.28 -13.70 15.62
CA LYS A 319 -44.28 -14.13 14.21
C LYS A 319 -43.38 -15.33 13.95
N GLY A 320 -42.76 -15.88 14.99
CA GLY A 320 -41.83 -17.00 14.87
C GLY A 320 -40.48 -16.62 14.23
N ASN A 321 -40.01 -15.41 14.45
CA ASN A 321 -38.66 -15.02 14.09
C ASN A 321 -37.76 -14.99 15.34
N LEU A 322 -36.50 -15.30 15.17
CA LEU A 322 -35.48 -15.29 16.21
C LEU A 322 -34.19 -14.76 15.64
N ILE A 323 -33.62 -13.75 16.26
CA ILE A 323 -32.34 -13.18 15.84
C ILE A 323 -31.38 -13.20 17.04
N PHE A 324 -30.19 -13.69 16.84
CA PHE A 324 -29.12 -13.74 17.85
C PHE A 324 -27.75 -13.76 17.21
N SER A 325 -26.71 -13.48 17.99
CA SER A 325 -25.33 -13.67 17.61
C SER A 325 -24.81 -14.96 18.23
N LEU A 326 -24.36 -15.91 17.43
CA LEU A 326 -23.69 -17.12 17.86
C LEU A 326 -22.18 -16.87 17.87
N HIS A 327 -21.56 -17.07 19.02
CA HIS A 327 -20.11 -17.03 19.15
C HIS A 327 -19.51 -18.43 18.99
N ILE A 328 -18.63 -18.59 18.01
CA ILE A 328 -17.77 -19.75 17.89
C ILE A 328 -16.52 -19.46 18.73
N PRO A 329 -16.29 -20.20 19.81
CA PRO A 329 -15.19 -19.91 20.73
C PRO A 329 -13.83 -20.28 20.14
N ASP A 330 -12.75 -19.75 20.75
CA ASP A 330 -11.39 -20.00 20.34
C ASP A 330 -11.02 -21.47 20.59
N PRO A 331 -10.66 -22.23 19.55
CA PRO A 331 -10.33 -23.65 19.67
C PRO A 331 -9.01 -23.90 20.43
N THR A 332 -8.20 -22.87 20.67
CA THR A 332 -6.93 -22.98 21.41
C THR A 332 -7.11 -22.94 22.92
N VAL A 333 -8.28 -22.49 23.38
CA VAL A 333 -8.59 -22.40 24.82
C VAL A 333 -9.15 -23.74 25.30
N GLU A 334 -8.52 -24.30 26.31
CA GLU A 334 -8.93 -25.55 26.94
C GLU A 334 -10.41 -25.44 27.42
N LEU A 335 -11.17 -26.49 27.23
CA LEU A 335 -12.60 -26.62 27.57
C LEU A 335 -13.57 -25.90 26.60
N ASN A 336 -13.10 -25.14 25.67
CA ASN A 336 -13.98 -24.61 24.64
C ASN A 336 -14.43 -25.72 23.66
N PRO A 337 -15.65 -25.62 23.12
CA PRO A 337 -16.06 -26.45 22.00
C PRO A 337 -15.17 -26.20 20.78
N VAL A 338 -14.74 -27.28 20.14
CA VAL A 338 -13.89 -27.21 18.93
C VAL A 338 -14.63 -27.81 17.76
N PHE A 339 -14.63 -27.08 16.65
CA PHE A 339 -15.28 -27.50 15.40
C PHE A 339 -14.26 -27.63 14.29
N SER A 340 -14.40 -28.64 13.46
CA SER A 340 -13.53 -28.84 12.31
C SER A 340 -13.88 -27.90 11.17
N THR A 341 -12.87 -27.48 10.40
CA THR A 341 -13.13 -26.78 9.13
C THR A 341 -13.88 -27.68 8.15
N GLY A 342 -14.67 -27.08 7.30
CA GLY A 342 -15.61 -27.74 6.41
C GLY A 342 -17.04 -27.29 6.69
N ASN A 343 -18.00 -28.12 6.29
CA ASN A 343 -19.42 -27.88 6.58
C ASN A 343 -19.74 -28.27 8.01
N ASN A 344 -20.31 -27.35 8.76
CA ASN A 344 -20.78 -27.54 10.11
C ASN A 344 -22.28 -27.26 10.19
N THR A 345 -23.05 -28.20 10.70
CA THR A 345 -24.50 -28.03 10.85
C THR A 345 -24.82 -27.19 12.07
N ILE A 346 -25.49 -26.04 11.86
CA ILE A 346 -26.06 -25.23 12.94
C ILE A 346 -27.54 -25.51 12.99
N ARG A 347 -28.02 -25.93 14.17
CA ARG A 347 -29.43 -26.25 14.43
C ARG A 347 -29.95 -25.44 15.60
N ILE A 348 -31.15 -24.89 15.44
CA ILE A 348 -31.92 -24.32 16.52
C ILE A 348 -33.17 -25.21 16.75
N THR A 349 -33.47 -25.50 17.98
CA THR A 349 -34.59 -26.40 18.32
C THR A 349 -35.20 -26.03 19.65
N THR A 350 -36.46 -26.37 19.82
CA THR A 350 -37.15 -26.26 21.12
C THR A 350 -36.79 -27.40 22.07
N SER A 351 -36.17 -28.47 21.56
CA SER A 351 -35.67 -29.60 22.37
C SER A 351 -34.37 -29.25 23.08
N PRO A 352 -34.29 -29.28 24.41
CA PRO A 352 -33.07 -28.99 25.15
C PRO A 352 -31.98 -30.09 25.02
N THR A 353 -32.36 -31.25 24.49
CA THR A 353 -31.45 -32.41 24.31
C THR A 353 -31.08 -32.65 22.85
N ASN A 354 -31.40 -31.70 21.95
CA ASN A 354 -31.22 -31.85 20.52
C ASN A 354 -31.87 -33.11 19.92
N ALA A 355 -33.05 -33.46 20.36
CA ALA A 355 -33.74 -34.64 19.87
C ALA A 355 -33.89 -34.59 18.34
N SER A 356 -33.53 -35.68 17.65
CA SER A 356 -33.66 -35.79 16.19
C SER A 356 -35.12 -35.94 15.74
N VAL A 357 -35.94 -36.54 16.59
CA VAL A 357 -37.36 -36.67 16.39
C VAL A 357 -38.04 -35.70 17.35
N LEU A 358 -38.77 -34.73 16.81
CA LEU A 358 -39.45 -33.71 17.56
C LEU A 358 -40.83 -34.24 17.99
N ASP A 359 -41.25 -33.92 19.20
CA ASP A 359 -42.61 -34.17 19.67
C ASP A 359 -43.61 -33.24 18.94
N PRO A 360 -44.90 -33.62 18.89
CA PRO A 360 -45.93 -32.77 18.30
C PRO A 360 -45.93 -31.37 18.94
N GLY A 361 -45.78 -30.35 18.12
CA GLY A 361 -45.71 -28.95 18.56
C GLY A 361 -44.32 -28.43 18.92
N GLU A 362 -43.28 -29.22 18.80
CA GLU A 362 -41.92 -28.77 18.81
C GLU A 362 -41.51 -28.16 17.45
N SER A 363 -40.43 -27.39 17.44
CA SER A 363 -39.98 -26.66 16.27
C SER A 363 -38.46 -26.74 16.17
N SER A 364 -37.95 -26.92 14.98
CA SER A 364 -36.52 -26.81 14.70
C SER A 364 -36.24 -26.20 13.33
N ALA A 365 -35.04 -25.72 13.17
CA ALA A 365 -34.48 -25.31 11.88
C ALA A 365 -32.97 -25.62 11.89
N GLU A 366 -32.44 -25.94 10.74
CA GLU A 366 -31.00 -26.21 10.57
C GLU A 366 -30.48 -25.63 9.27
N THR A 367 -29.18 -25.36 9.25
CA THR A 367 -28.46 -24.88 8.07
C THR A 367 -26.99 -25.27 8.19
N GLU A 368 -26.28 -25.26 7.09
CA GLU A 368 -24.85 -25.53 7.06
C GLU A 368 -24.06 -24.24 7.10
N TYR A 369 -22.97 -24.25 7.82
CA TYR A 369 -21.97 -23.19 7.88
C TYR A 369 -20.64 -23.71 7.37
N LEU A 370 -20.19 -23.18 6.23
CA LEU A 370 -18.90 -23.55 5.63
C LEU A 370 -17.79 -22.68 6.20
N ALA A 371 -16.84 -23.29 6.88
CA ALA A 371 -15.65 -22.64 7.41
C ALA A 371 -14.38 -23.24 6.78
N THR A 372 -13.55 -22.40 6.15
CA THR A 372 -12.31 -22.85 5.50
C THR A 372 -11.18 -21.91 5.85
N GLY A 373 -10.17 -22.44 6.51
CA GLY A 373 -8.97 -21.71 6.91
C GLY A 373 -7.71 -22.27 6.26
N TYR A 374 -6.82 -21.41 5.88
CA TYR A 374 -5.49 -21.76 5.40
C TYR A 374 -4.45 -21.05 6.24
N GLN A 375 -3.34 -21.74 6.47
CA GLN A 375 -2.13 -21.15 7.01
C GLN A 375 -1.10 -21.06 5.92
N THR A 376 -0.62 -19.86 5.65
CA THR A 376 0.51 -19.63 4.74
C THR A 376 1.78 -19.47 5.58
N ASN A 377 2.74 -20.34 5.35
CA ASN A 377 4.06 -20.21 5.93
C ASN A 377 4.89 -19.33 5.02
N THR A 378 5.30 -18.18 5.51
CA THR A 378 6.09 -17.21 4.74
C THR A 378 7.51 -17.14 5.26
N GLN A 379 8.43 -16.96 4.34
CA GLN A 379 9.85 -16.78 4.63
C GLN A 379 10.32 -15.46 4.02
N GLU A 380 10.90 -14.62 4.84
CA GLU A 380 11.52 -13.39 4.40
C GLU A 380 12.72 -13.72 3.50
N GLN A 381 12.81 -13.03 2.37
CA GLN A 381 13.91 -13.17 1.43
C GLN A 381 14.65 -11.86 1.29
N THR A 382 15.96 -11.91 1.40
CA THR A 382 16.82 -10.76 1.17
C THR A 382 17.88 -11.09 0.13
N LEU A 383 18.19 -10.11 -0.69
CA LEU A 383 19.22 -10.17 -1.71
C LEU A 383 20.35 -9.23 -1.32
N ASN A 384 21.51 -9.79 -1.07
CA ASN A 384 22.74 -9.04 -0.88
C ASN A 384 23.51 -8.97 -2.20
N ILE A 385 23.67 -7.77 -2.72
CA ILE A 385 24.45 -7.52 -3.92
C ILE A 385 25.76 -6.88 -3.50
N LYS A 386 26.87 -7.56 -3.76
CA LYS A 386 28.20 -7.01 -3.53
C LYS A 386 28.54 -6.09 -4.70
N THR A 387 28.61 -4.81 -4.44
CA THR A 387 28.97 -3.76 -5.41
C THR A 387 30.34 -3.18 -5.10
N ALA A 388 30.92 -2.54 -6.08
CA ALA A 388 32.19 -1.87 -5.94
C ALA A 388 31.97 -0.37 -5.70
N GLN A 389 32.61 0.14 -4.66
CA GLN A 389 32.84 1.56 -4.53
C GLN A 389 34.31 1.83 -4.91
N ILE A 390 34.50 2.70 -5.90
CA ILE A 390 35.81 3.04 -6.42
C ILE A 390 36.07 4.49 -6.03
N GLU A 391 37.12 4.70 -5.27
CA GLU A 391 37.53 6.04 -4.85
C GLU A 391 38.95 6.35 -5.31
N LYS A 392 39.15 7.58 -5.80
CA LYS A 392 40.48 8.11 -6.11
C LYS A 392 41.13 8.51 -4.79
N LYS A 393 42.21 7.83 -4.42
CA LYS A 393 42.91 8.05 -3.17
C LYS A 393 44.32 8.52 -3.45
N GLN A 394 44.73 9.58 -2.80
CA GLN A 394 46.10 10.06 -2.91
C GLN A 394 47.08 9.07 -2.24
N ILE A 395 48.10 8.69 -2.97
CA ILE A 395 49.17 7.81 -2.51
C ILE A 395 50.39 8.67 -2.27
N GLY A 396 50.95 8.61 -1.08
CA GLY A 396 52.14 9.38 -0.75
C GLY A 396 51.90 10.87 -0.43
N SER A 397 52.96 11.61 -0.31
CA SER A 397 52.95 13.05 -0.05
C SER A 397 53.12 13.84 -1.34
N ASP A 398 52.57 15.04 -1.34
CA ASP A 398 52.73 16.02 -2.42
C ASP A 398 54.21 16.20 -2.78
N GLN A 399 54.55 16.09 -4.06
CA GLN A 399 55.89 16.29 -4.56
C GLN A 399 55.97 17.64 -5.27
N PRO A 400 56.95 18.49 -4.92
CA PRO A 400 57.15 19.73 -5.65
C PRO A 400 57.77 19.43 -7.03
N VAL A 401 57.17 20.03 -8.05
CA VAL A 401 57.65 19.93 -9.43
C VAL A 401 57.84 21.33 -10.00
N THR A 402 58.78 21.46 -10.90
CA THR A 402 59.03 22.72 -11.61
C THR A 402 59.04 22.48 -13.11
N GLN A 403 58.57 23.45 -13.86
CA GLN A 403 58.69 23.49 -15.32
C GLN A 403 59.13 24.86 -15.80
N ILE A 404 59.80 24.87 -16.91
CA ILE A 404 60.16 26.12 -17.62
C ILE A 404 58.99 26.35 -18.61
N VAL A 405 58.39 27.52 -18.51
CA VAL A 405 57.27 27.95 -19.39
C VAL A 405 57.81 29.17 -20.18
N GLU A 406 57.78 29.03 -21.46
CA GLU A 406 58.06 30.16 -22.38
C GLU A 406 56.66 30.71 -22.79
N VAL A 407 56.46 31.98 -22.51
CA VAL A 407 55.24 32.69 -22.89
C VAL A 407 55.59 33.67 -23.98
N GLU A 408 55.14 33.38 -25.18
CA GLU A 408 55.17 34.39 -26.25
C GLU A 408 54.08 35.41 -25.96
N GLY A 409 54.46 36.57 -25.58
CA GLY A 409 53.58 37.68 -25.31
C GLY A 409 53.51 38.58 -26.53
N VAL A 410 52.33 38.74 -27.07
CA VAL A 410 51.99 39.84 -27.92
C VAL A 410 51.46 40.95 -27.02
N VAL A 411 52.18 42.04 -26.92
CA VAL A 411 51.67 43.21 -26.20
C VAL A 411 50.69 43.93 -27.12
N LEU A 412 49.43 43.57 -26.91
CA LEU A 412 48.31 44.32 -27.44
C LEU A 412 47.73 45.12 -26.29
N ASP A 413 47.41 46.36 -26.54
CA ASP A 413 46.66 47.21 -25.61
C ASP A 413 45.25 46.61 -25.43
N PRO A 414 44.73 46.47 -24.22
CA PRO A 414 43.59 45.59 -23.96
C PRO A 414 42.27 46.29 -24.29
N GLU A 415 41.44 45.69 -25.17
CA GLU A 415 39.97 45.85 -25.11
C GLU A 415 39.33 44.55 -24.66
N GLU A 416 38.43 44.68 -23.67
CA GLU A 416 37.71 43.63 -22.99
C GLU A 416 36.94 42.70 -23.93
N ILE A 417 37.11 41.39 -23.80
CA ILE A 417 36.24 40.38 -24.39
C ILE A 417 35.37 39.83 -23.26
N GLU A 418 34.07 40.19 -23.25
CA GLU A 418 33.05 39.48 -22.46
C GLU A 418 32.67 38.18 -23.18
N THR A 419 32.98 37.04 -22.60
CA THR A 419 32.46 35.73 -22.98
C THR A 419 31.33 35.36 -22.02
N SER A 420 30.07 35.31 -22.48
CA SER A 420 28.98 34.71 -21.76
C SER A 420 28.81 33.26 -22.22
N GLU A 421 28.99 32.33 -21.32
CA GLU A 421 28.69 30.92 -21.52
C GLU A 421 27.21 30.68 -21.16
N GLN A 422 26.37 30.27 -22.14
CA GLN A 422 24.96 29.91 -21.91
C GLN A 422 24.90 28.39 -21.73
N ILE A 423 24.49 27.95 -20.54
CA ILE A 423 24.26 26.53 -20.26
C ILE A 423 22.76 26.27 -20.47
N ASP A 424 22.44 25.48 -21.49
CA ASP A 424 21.05 25.07 -21.77
C ASP A 424 20.69 23.82 -20.96
N TYR A 425 19.65 23.93 -20.11
CA TYR A 425 19.07 22.81 -19.39
C TYR A 425 17.91 22.23 -20.20
N TYR A 426 18.00 20.92 -20.52
CA TYR A 426 16.90 20.19 -21.15
C TYR A 426 15.95 19.67 -20.07
N ASP A 427 14.70 20.10 -20.10
CA ASP A 427 13.65 19.59 -19.20
C ASP A 427 12.80 18.55 -19.96
N PRO A 428 12.94 17.24 -19.66
CA PRO A 428 12.18 16.21 -20.34
C PRO A 428 10.70 16.32 -20.00
N LEU A 429 9.86 16.27 -21.03
CA LEU A 429 8.40 16.28 -20.86
C LEU A 429 7.92 14.98 -20.25
N ALA A 430 7.03 15.06 -19.25
CA ALA A 430 6.49 13.90 -18.56
C ALA A 430 4.99 14.06 -18.28
N GLN A 431 4.24 12.98 -18.51
CA GLN A 431 2.83 12.88 -18.15
C GLN A 431 2.62 11.70 -17.22
N SER A 432 2.15 11.95 -16.01
CA SER A 432 1.80 10.89 -15.06
C SER A 432 0.38 10.36 -15.27
N PHE A 433 0.16 9.10 -14.91
CA PHE A 433 -1.15 8.47 -14.91
C PHE A 433 -1.23 7.36 -13.86
N LEU A 434 -2.41 7.17 -13.30
CA LEU A 434 -2.69 6.16 -12.29
C LEU A 434 -3.34 4.93 -12.92
N VAL A 435 -2.84 3.75 -12.63
CA VAL A 435 -3.53 2.48 -12.93
C VAL A 435 -4.50 2.18 -11.80
N GLU A 436 -5.78 2.51 -11.99
CA GLU A 436 -6.81 2.37 -10.96
C GLU A 436 -6.98 0.90 -10.55
N LYS A 437 -6.67 0.58 -9.29
CA LYS A 437 -6.82 -0.77 -8.74
C LYS A 437 -8.26 -1.28 -8.78
N SER A 438 -9.24 -0.38 -8.73
CA SER A 438 -10.67 -0.72 -8.82
C SER A 438 -11.07 -1.30 -10.18
N LYS A 439 -10.38 -0.89 -11.25
CA LYS A 439 -10.63 -1.35 -12.62
C LYS A 439 -9.68 -2.48 -13.04
N TYR A 440 -8.45 -2.45 -12.53
CA TYR A 440 -7.37 -3.35 -12.95
C TYR A 440 -6.73 -3.99 -11.73
N GLN A 441 -7.44 -4.91 -11.08
CA GLN A 441 -6.97 -5.58 -9.84
C GLN A 441 -5.66 -6.33 -10.04
N ASP A 442 -5.54 -7.01 -11.17
CA ASP A 442 -4.37 -7.83 -11.54
C ASP A 442 -3.37 -7.06 -12.41
N GLY A 443 -3.51 -5.73 -12.49
CA GLY A 443 -2.69 -4.89 -13.36
C GLY A 443 -3.17 -4.89 -14.81
N VAL A 444 -2.39 -4.24 -15.68
CA VAL A 444 -2.69 -4.08 -17.09
C VAL A 444 -1.41 -4.11 -17.91
N PHE A 445 -1.50 -4.58 -19.15
CA PHE A 445 -0.41 -4.52 -20.10
C PHE A 445 -0.62 -3.36 -21.08
N ILE A 446 0.37 -2.48 -21.17
CA ILE A 446 0.40 -1.41 -22.16
C ILE A 446 1.27 -1.87 -23.33
N THR A 447 0.74 -1.72 -24.54
CA THR A 447 1.44 -2.07 -25.79
C THR A 447 2.01 -0.89 -26.53
N GLY A 448 1.52 0.32 -26.23
CA GLY A 448 1.90 1.56 -26.90
C GLY A 448 0.93 2.68 -26.59
N GLY A 449 1.00 3.76 -27.33
CA GLY A 449 0.14 4.93 -27.14
C GLY A 449 0.23 5.91 -28.31
N GLU A 450 -0.43 7.03 -28.11
CA GLU A 450 -0.49 8.15 -29.07
C GLU A 450 0.10 9.40 -28.42
N LEU A 451 0.93 10.09 -29.16
CA LEU A 451 1.54 11.37 -28.77
C LEU A 451 1.23 12.43 -29.80
N PHE A 452 1.06 13.66 -29.35
CA PHE A 452 0.79 14.79 -30.21
C PHE A 452 1.95 15.79 -30.10
N PHE A 453 2.64 16.01 -31.20
CA PHE A 453 3.75 16.93 -31.25
C PHE A 453 3.36 18.22 -32.00
N LYS A 454 3.76 19.33 -31.45
CA LYS A 454 3.65 20.62 -32.07
C LYS A 454 4.80 20.91 -33.02
N THR A 455 6.00 20.46 -32.60
CA THR A 455 7.23 20.60 -33.40
C THR A 455 8.06 19.35 -33.26
N LYS A 456 8.95 19.09 -34.19
CA LYS A 456 9.90 17.97 -34.17
C LYS A 456 11.29 18.40 -34.64
N ASP A 457 12.28 17.61 -34.31
CA ASP A 457 13.60 17.68 -34.93
C ASP A 457 13.61 16.84 -36.23
N ASP A 458 14.39 17.22 -37.20
CA ASP A 458 14.49 16.50 -38.47
C ASP A 458 15.55 15.41 -38.47
N GLU A 459 16.50 15.46 -37.54
CA GLU A 459 17.66 14.56 -37.50
C GLU A 459 17.75 13.75 -36.22
N VAL A 460 17.28 14.28 -35.08
CA VAL A 460 17.43 13.68 -33.76
C VAL A 460 16.15 12.95 -33.35
N PRO A 461 16.19 11.62 -33.06
CA PRO A 461 15.03 10.87 -32.62
C PRO A 461 14.58 11.21 -31.20
N VAL A 462 13.30 11.00 -30.91
CA VAL A 462 12.74 11.13 -29.56
C VAL A 462 12.56 9.73 -28.94
N THR A 463 12.90 9.61 -27.66
CA THR A 463 12.76 8.36 -26.90
C THR A 463 11.57 8.49 -25.94
N VAL A 464 10.65 7.56 -26.03
CA VAL A 464 9.52 7.43 -25.09
C VAL A 464 9.90 6.40 -24.03
N GLN A 465 9.79 6.77 -22.77
CA GLN A 465 10.11 5.92 -21.63
C GLN A 465 8.92 5.83 -20.66
N LEU A 466 8.63 4.64 -20.21
CA LEU A 466 7.64 4.40 -19.16
C LEU A 466 8.38 4.19 -17.84
N ARG A 467 8.19 5.11 -16.91
CA ARG A 467 8.93 5.15 -15.63
C ARG A 467 8.01 5.02 -14.43
N THR A 468 8.56 4.56 -13.33
CA THR A 468 7.88 4.59 -12.03
C THR A 468 7.82 6.01 -11.48
N MET A 469 6.84 6.25 -10.60
CA MET A 469 6.67 7.55 -9.91
C MET A 469 7.09 7.45 -8.45
N ARG A 470 7.65 8.52 -7.91
CA ARG A 470 7.95 8.69 -6.49
C ARG A 470 7.76 10.16 -6.11
N ASP A 471 7.01 10.40 -5.04
CA ASP A 471 6.79 11.75 -4.48
C ASP A 471 6.30 12.77 -5.53
N GLY A 472 5.45 12.32 -6.47
CA GLY A 472 4.88 13.15 -7.53
C GLY A 472 5.80 13.42 -8.72
N SER A 473 6.98 12.80 -8.78
CA SER A 473 7.94 12.95 -9.88
C SER A 473 8.32 11.62 -10.49
N PRO A 474 8.60 11.58 -11.81
CA PRO A 474 9.14 10.39 -12.46
C PRO A 474 10.52 10.02 -11.89
N THR A 475 10.71 8.74 -11.61
CA THR A 475 12.04 8.25 -11.20
C THR A 475 12.95 8.00 -12.40
N THR A 476 14.20 7.68 -12.15
CA THR A 476 15.14 7.22 -13.20
C THR A 476 14.89 5.77 -13.62
N THR A 477 14.02 5.04 -12.91
CA THR A 477 13.76 3.63 -13.20
C THR A 477 12.78 3.50 -14.36
N ILE A 478 13.26 2.95 -15.48
CA ILE A 478 12.45 2.59 -16.63
C ILE A 478 11.91 1.18 -16.40
N LEU A 479 10.62 0.96 -16.68
CA LEU A 479 10.02 -0.35 -16.59
C LEU A 479 10.64 -1.32 -17.64
N PRO A 480 10.75 -2.61 -17.35
CA PRO A 480 11.22 -3.59 -18.32
C PRO A 480 10.43 -3.49 -19.63
N PHE A 481 11.13 -3.38 -20.74
CA PHE A 481 10.58 -3.17 -22.09
C PHE A 481 9.81 -1.83 -22.28
N GLY A 482 9.83 -0.95 -21.30
CA GLY A 482 9.11 0.33 -21.28
C GLY A 482 9.88 1.47 -21.96
N GLN A 483 10.66 1.19 -22.99
CA GLN A 483 11.37 2.19 -23.78
C GLN A 483 11.25 1.90 -25.26
N VAL A 484 10.99 2.94 -26.04
CA VAL A 484 10.98 2.88 -27.51
C VAL A 484 11.49 4.19 -28.07
N GLN A 485 12.24 4.13 -29.13
CA GLN A 485 12.73 5.27 -29.88
C GLN A 485 11.87 5.47 -31.13
N ILE A 486 11.50 6.71 -31.39
CA ILE A 486 10.73 7.13 -32.57
C ILE A 486 11.62 7.99 -33.44
N ASP A 487 11.83 7.56 -34.68
CA ASP A 487 12.62 8.33 -35.63
C ASP A 487 11.89 9.60 -36.07
N PRO A 488 12.62 10.67 -36.41
CA PRO A 488 12.00 11.94 -36.81
C PRO A 488 11.01 11.80 -37.98
N ALA A 489 11.24 10.83 -38.88
CA ALA A 489 10.39 10.55 -40.02
C ALA A 489 8.99 10.05 -39.61
N ASP A 490 8.91 9.34 -38.47
CA ASP A 490 7.67 8.73 -37.95
C ASP A 490 6.92 9.67 -37.00
N VAL A 491 7.50 10.84 -36.66
CA VAL A 491 6.86 11.83 -35.81
C VAL A 491 5.96 12.75 -36.65
N ASN A 492 4.67 12.77 -36.31
CA ASN A 492 3.69 13.69 -36.86
C ASN A 492 3.68 15.00 -36.07
N ALA A 493 4.08 16.09 -36.72
CA ALA A 493 4.03 17.44 -36.13
C ALA A 493 3.40 18.40 -37.18
N PRO A 494 2.07 18.50 -37.22
CA PRO A 494 1.39 19.34 -38.19
C PRO A 494 1.58 20.83 -37.87
N GLU A 495 1.70 21.69 -38.90
CA GLU A 495 1.87 23.14 -38.74
C GLU A 495 0.68 23.81 -38.02
N THR A 496 -0.51 23.26 -38.16
CA THR A 496 -1.70 23.68 -37.41
C THR A 496 -2.14 22.55 -36.49
N PRO A 497 -2.54 22.83 -35.21
CA PRO A 497 -2.98 21.82 -34.30
C PRO A 497 -4.10 20.94 -34.86
N ASP A 498 -3.83 19.64 -35.03
CA ASP A 498 -4.78 18.68 -35.55
C ASP A 498 -4.90 17.52 -34.54
N PRO A 499 -6.04 17.37 -33.84
CA PRO A 499 -6.23 16.31 -32.86
C PRO A 499 -6.31 14.91 -33.49
N THR A 500 -6.31 14.79 -34.81
CA THR A 500 -6.27 13.50 -35.54
C THR A 500 -4.87 13.10 -35.98
N ALA A 501 -3.88 13.99 -35.87
CA ALA A 501 -2.51 13.77 -36.30
C ALA A 501 -1.65 13.23 -35.15
N ALA A 502 -2.03 12.10 -34.57
CA ALA A 502 -1.26 11.44 -33.53
C ALA A 502 0.00 10.77 -34.10
N THR A 503 1.09 10.84 -33.35
CA THR A 503 2.25 9.96 -33.50
C THR A 503 2.02 8.69 -32.70
N ASN A 504 1.87 7.57 -33.37
CA ASN A 504 1.65 6.28 -32.72
C ASN A 504 2.99 5.64 -32.39
N PHE A 505 3.15 5.18 -31.15
CA PHE A 505 4.29 4.38 -30.76
C PHE A 505 3.86 3.03 -30.19
N LYS A 506 4.70 2.03 -30.32
CA LYS A 506 4.45 0.70 -29.80
C LYS A 506 5.73 0.15 -29.17
N PHE A 507 5.60 -0.35 -27.94
CA PHE A 507 6.69 -1.07 -27.30
C PHE A 507 6.92 -2.43 -27.99
N ASP A 508 8.15 -2.86 -28.05
CA ASP A 508 8.52 -4.16 -28.66
C ASP A 508 7.83 -5.33 -27.96
N THR A 509 7.58 -5.19 -26.68
CA THR A 509 6.90 -6.17 -25.84
C THR A 509 5.89 -5.45 -24.94
N PRO A 510 4.70 -6.03 -24.67
CA PRO A 510 3.75 -5.44 -23.73
C PRO A 510 4.38 -5.20 -22.35
N VAL A 511 4.24 -3.99 -21.83
CA VAL A 511 4.79 -3.57 -20.54
C VAL A 511 3.73 -3.76 -19.46
N TYR A 512 4.05 -4.54 -18.43
CA TYR A 512 3.15 -4.77 -17.31
C TYR A 512 3.15 -3.59 -16.33
N LEU A 513 1.94 -3.14 -15.97
CA LEU A 513 1.69 -2.13 -14.94
C LEU A 513 0.82 -2.71 -13.84
N GLN A 514 1.29 -2.62 -12.63
CA GLN A 514 0.56 -3.08 -11.45
C GLN A 514 -0.57 -2.11 -11.09
N GLY A 515 -1.73 -2.63 -10.72
CA GLY A 515 -2.87 -1.83 -10.29
C GLY A 515 -2.63 -1.14 -8.95
N GLY A 516 -3.02 0.13 -8.85
CA GLY A 516 -2.87 0.94 -7.65
C GLY A 516 -1.61 1.79 -7.61
N TYR A 517 -0.77 1.74 -8.64
CA TYR A 517 0.45 2.54 -8.75
C TYR A 517 0.34 3.60 -9.84
N GLU A 518 1.07 4.68 -9.61
CA GLU A 518 1.23 5.77 -10.58
C GLU A 518 2.50 5.56 -11.40
N TYR A 519 2.41 5.85 -12.69
CA TYR A 519 3.49 5.75 -13.65
C TYR A 519 3.59 7.04 -14.45
N ALA A 520 4.70 7.26 -15.10
CA ALA A 520 4.88 8.39 -16.02
C ALA A 520 5.36 7.93 -17.39
N LEU A 521 4.78 8.52 -18.42
CA LEU A 521 5.31 8.51 -19.76
C LEU A 521 6.24 9.72 -19.89
N VAL A 522 7.52 9.49 -20.17
CA VAL A 522 8.56 10.52 -20.23
C VAL A 522 9.12 10.55 -21.64
N LEU A 523 9.20 11.75 -22.21
CA LEU A 523 9.79 11.99 -23.52
C LEU A 523 11.20 12.56 -23.31
N VAL A 524 12.18 11.92 -23.87
CA VAL A 524 13.59 12.33 -23.77
C VAL A 524 14.15 12.51 -25.17
N ALA A 525 14.68 13.68 -25.43
CA ALA A 525 15.42 13.96 -26.66
C ALA A 525 16.59 14.90 -26.35
N PRO A 526 17.75 14.72 -26.95
CA PRO A 526 18.89 15.62 -26.79
C PRO A 526 18.75 16.88 -27.69
N THR A 527 17.54 17.43 -27.76
CA THR A 527 17.21 18.59 -28.57
C THR A 527 15.98 19.30 -27.98
N GLU A 528 15.89 20.62 -28.12
CA GLU A 528 14.74 21.42 -27.67
C GLU A 528 13.61 21.51 -28.73
N LYS A 529 13.78 20.88 -29.88
CA LYS A 529 12.84 21.03 -30.98
C LYS A 529 11.58 20.18 -30.84
N TYR A 530 11.50 19.24 -29.89
CA TYR A 530 10.29 18.47 -29.60
C TYR A 530 9.42 19.22 -28.61
N LEU A 531 8.26 19.70 -29.07
CA LEU A 531 7.21 20.29 -28.22
C LEU A 531 5.93 19.46 -28.38
N THR A 532 5.23 19.20 -27.28
CA THR A 532 3.95 18.49 -27.26
C THR A 532 2.77 19.41 -26.94
#